data_d4dfb13fe994db40cd1ee75eebf1e54f
#
_entry.id   d4dfb13fe994db40cd1ee75eebf1e54f
#
_cell.length_a   1.000
_cell.length_b   1.000
_cell.length_c   1.000
_cell.angle_alpha   90.00
_cell.angle_beta   90.00
_cell.angle_gamma   90.00
#
_symmetry.space_group_name_H-M   'P 1'
#
loop_
_entity.id
_entity.type
_entity.pdbx_description
1 polymer ?
#
loop_
_entity_poly.entity_id
_entity_poly.type
_entity_poly.pdbx_seq_one_letter_code
_entity_poly.pdbx_strand_id
1 'polypeptide(L)'
;MIQEGIVTDKILRNEYGWFPKISLLEDLSEIYAQYCQKTNYKIRKIDALKSFLNSHATVVRIIELLLTFFVFEVLNREAGNQVQFEMIDLRLVYIVLFSSLYGINYGLASAGLESLSLLVAYAKTGIGWTTLFYEPSNWIPFIFYFAVSAICGYVRLKNTENVRFMKAENKLIL
;
A
#
# COMPACT_ATOMS: atom_id res chain seq x y z
N MET A 1 -47.70 -23.12 6.47
CA MET A 1 -47.74 -23.22 7.93
C MET A 1 -46.72 -24.27 8.32
N ILE A 2 -45.49 -23.87 8.55
CA ILE A 2 -44.40 -24.76 9.00
C ILE A 2 -44.52 -24.82 10.52
N GLN A 3 -45.04 -25.95 11.03
CA GLN A 3 -44.95 -26.22 12.46
C GLN A 3 -43.46 -26.47 12.77
N GLU A 4 -42.82 -25.52 13.42
CA GLU A 4 -41.54 -25.75 14.08
C GLU A 4 -41.77 -26.84 15.12
N GLY A 5 -41.27 -28.04 14.84
CA GLY A 5 -41.22 -29.12 15.78
C GLY A 5 -40.22 -28.75 16.87
N ILE A 6 -40.69 -28.11 17.92
CA ILE A 6 -39.94 -28.00 19.18
C ILE A 6 -39.81 -29.41 19.70
N VAL A 7 -38.68 -30.04 19.42
CA VAL A 7 -38.30 -31.31 20.09
C VAL A 7 -38.13 -30.96 21.54
N THR A 8 -39.19 -31.17 22.30
CA THR A 8 -39.15 -30.91 23.73
C THR A 8 -38.23 -31.91 24.38
N ASP A 9 -37.17 -31.40 25.04
CA ASP A 9 -36.16 -32.08 25.82
C ASP A 9 -36.77 -33.18 26.73
N LYS A 10 -38.05 -33.07 27.13
CA LYS A 10 -38.81 -34.03 27.91
C LYS A 10 -38.99 -35.42 27.24
N ILE A 11 -39.17 -35.48 25.91
CA ILE A 11 -39.34 -36.75 25.18
C ILE A 11 -38.01 -37.51 25.15
N LEU A 12 -36.93 -36.82 24.87
CA LEU A 12 -35.57 -37.40 24.85
C LEU A 12 -35.15 -37.93 26.23
N ARG A 13 -35.52 -37.22 27.29
CA ARG A 13 -35.23 -37.66 28.69
C ARG A 13 -36.03 -38.87 29.13
N ASN A 14 -37.33 -38.86 28.86
CA ASN A 14 -38.26 -39.86 29.32
C ASN A 14 -38.23 -41.15 28.51
N GLU A 15 -38.05 -41.09 27.20
CA GLU A 15 -38.08 -42.27 26.33
C GLU A 15 -36.73 -42.86 26.04
N TYR A 16 -35.66 -42.02 25.99
CA TYR A 16 -34.32 -42.47 25.62
C TYR A 16 -33.27 -42.32 26.75
N GLY A 17 -33.67 -41.79 27.92
CA GLY A 17 -32.73 -41.60 29.02
C GLY A 17 -31.56 -40.67 28.71
N TRP A 18 -31.73 -39.80 27.70
CA TRP A 18 -30.66 -38.90 27.24
C TRP A 18 -30.62 -37.66 28.12
N PHE A 19 -29.43 -37.38 28.65
CA PHE A 19 -29.15 -36.19 29.40
C PHE A 19 -27.99 -35.47 28.70
N PRO A 20 -28.10 -34.17 28.36
CA PRO A 20 -26.95 -33.43 27.89
C PRO A 20 -25.86 -33.42 28.95
N LYS A 21 -24.65 -33.83 28.54
CA LYS A 21 -23.49 -33.89 29.48
C LYS A 21 -23.05 -32.49 29.92
N ILE A 22 -23.32 -31.49 29.15
CA ILE A 22 -22.95 -30.08 29.37
C ILE A 22 -24.16 -29.21 29.08
N SER A 23 -24.39 -28.18 29.88
CA SER A 23 -25.50 -27.26 29.62
C SER A 23 -25.19 -26.38 28.39
N LEU A 24 -26.20 -26.11 27.57
CA LEU A 24 -26.06 -25.26 26.38
C LEU A 24 -25.44 -23.89 26.70
N LEU A 25 -25.71 -23.36 27.89
CA LEU A 25 -25.19 -22.07 28.35
C LEU A 25 -23.68 -22.17 28.69
N GLU A 26 -23.21 -23.30 29.22
CA GLU A 26 -21.79 -23.52 29.51
C GLU A 26 -21.00 -23.66 28.20
N ASP A 27 -21.50 -24.47 27.24
CA ASP A 27 -20.89 -24.64 25.94
C ASP A 27 -20.81 -23.31 25.18
N LEU A 28 -21.90 -22.53 25.17
CA LEU A 28 -21.93 -21.20 24.54
C LEU A 28 -20.93 -20.24 25.20
N SER A 29 -20.80 -20.27 26.51
CA SER A 29 -19.85 -19.41 27.23
C SER A 29 -18.40 -19.77 26.90
N GLU A 30 -18.09 -21.06 26.78
CA GLU A 30 -16.76 -21.53 26.43
C GLU A 30 -16.40 -21.20 24.98
N ILE A 31 -17.31 -21.43 24.02
CA ILE A 31 -17.14 -21.08 22.62
C ILE A 31 -16.95 -19.55 22.48
N TYR A 32 -17.73 -18.76 23.19
CA TYR A 32 -17.60 -17.30 23.18
C TYR A 32 -16.25 -16.84 23.75
N ALA A 33 -15.80 -17.44 24.86
CA ALA A 33 -14.50 -17.16 25.45
C ALA A 33 -13.36 -17.49 24.49
N GLN A 34 -13.41 -18.66 23.83
CA GLN A 34 -12.41 -19.07 22.83
C GLN A 34 -12.40 -18.12 21.64
N TYR A 35 -13.58 -17.70 21.15
CA TYR A 35 -13.70 -16.73 20.06
C TYR A 35 -13.11 -15.36 20.43
N CYS A 36 -13.43 -14.86 21.60
CA CYS A 36 -12.89 -13.61 22.14
C CYS A 36 -11.37 -13.68 22.30
N GLN A 37 -10.83 -14.78 22.81
CA GLN A 37 -9.39 -14.98 22.98
C GLN A 37 -8.67 -15.00 21.62
N LYS A 38 -9.21 -15.71 20.63
CA LYS A 38 -8.65 -15.77 19.27
C LYS A 38 -8.71 -14.41 18.57
N THR A 39 -9.79 -13.67 18.75
CA THR A 39 -9.98 -12.34 18.18
C THR A 39 -9.03 -11.32 18.81
N ASN A 40 -8.91 -11.33 20.13
CA ASN A 40 -7.98 -10.45 20.86
C ASN A 40 -6.51 -10.71 20.51
N TYR A 41 -6.13 -11.98 20.29
CA TYR A 41 -4.78 -12.33 19.84
C TYR A 41 -4.49 -11.75 18.44
N LYS A 42 -5.46 -11.84 17.53
CA LYS A 42 -5.33 -11.29 16.17
C LYS A 42 -5.25 -9.76 16.19
N ILE A 43 -6.05 -9.10 17.02
CA ILE A 43 -6.02 -7.64 17.21
C ILE A 43 -4.66 -7.20 17.77
N ARG A 44 -4.17 -7.85 18.84
CA ARG A 44 -2.86 -7.53 19.44
C ARG A 44 -1.70 -7.65 18.44
N LYS A 45 -1.72 -8.66 17.55
CA LYS A 45 -0.70 -8.78 16.49
C LYS A 45 -0.76 -7.62 15.49
N ILE A 46 -1.96 -7.23 15.09
CA ILE A 46 -2.16 -6.11 14.17
C ILE A 46 -1.72 -4.79 14.82
N ASP A 47 -2.04 -4.58 16.09
CA ASP A 47 -1.66 -3.38 16.83
C ASP A 47 -0.15 -3.32 17.07
N ALA A 48 0.49 -4.43 17.38
CA ALA A 48 1.95 -4.52 17.50
C ALA A 48 2.64 -4.21 16.15
N LEU A 49 2.11 -4.75 15.04
CA LEU A 49 2.60 -4.46 13.69
C LEU A 49 2.40 -2.99 13.34
N LYS A 50 1.22 -2.42 13.62
CA LYS A 50 0.93 -1.00 13.43
C LYS A 50 1.85 -0.09 14.24
N SER A 51 2.10 -0.45 15.50
CA SER A 51 3.01 0.29 16.37
C SER A 51 4.45 0.26 15.84
N PHE A 52 4.91 -0.92 15.41
CA PHE A 52 6.23 -1.08 14.78
C PHE A 52 6.35 -0.26 13.48
N LEU A 53 5.36 -0.35 12.59
CA LEU A 53 5.32 0.40 11.34
C LEU A 53 5.28 1.92 11.59
N ASN A 54 4.53 2.38 12.58
CA ASN A 54 4.47 3.81 12.94
C ASN A 54 5.78 4.32 13.56
N SER A 55 6.42 3.51 14.40
CA SER A 55 7.71 3.87 15.01
C SER A 55 8.83 4.01 13.96
N HIS A 56 8.77 3.24 12.88
CA HIS A 56 9.77 3.24 11.81
C HIS A 56 9.20 3.69 10.46
N ALA A 57 8.21 4.59 10.48
CA ALA A 57 7.47 5.00 9.29
C ALA A 57 8.37 5.50 8.14
N THR A 58 9.47 6.19 8.44
CA THR A 58 10.42 6.67 7.43
C THR A 58 11.18 5.51 6.79
N VAL A 59 11.64 4.55 7.61
CA VAL A 59 12.36 3.36 7.10
C VAL A 59 11.45 2.50 6.23
N VAL A 60 10.23 2.29 6.66
CA VAL A 60 9.22 1.54 5.90
C VAL A 60 8.97 2.18 4.53
N ARG A 61 8.82 3.51 4.48
CA ARG A 61 8.64 4.24 3.21
C ARG A 61 9.85 4.15 2.28
N ILE A 62 11.07 4.16 2.84
CA ILE A 62 12.29 3.98 2.05
C ILE A 62 12.36 2.57 1.47
N ILE A 63 12.03 1.55 2.27
CA ILE A 63 11.99 0.16 1.81
C ILE A 63 10.93 0.00 0.72
N GLU A 64 9.74 0.57 0.90
CA GLU A 64 8.67 0.57 -0.09
C GLU A 64 9.09 1.24 -1.40
N LEU A 65 9.74 2.40 -1.31
CA LEU A 65 10.28 3.11 -2.46
C LEU A 65 11.30 2.24 -3.23
N LEU A 66 12.25 1.62 -2.53
CA LEU A 66 13.26 0.77 -3.17
C LEU A 66 12.65 -0.52 -3.76
N LEU A 67 11.75 -1.18 -3.03
CA LEU A 67 11.10 -2.40 -3.50
C LEU A 67 10.26 -2.12 -4.75
N THR A 68 9.49 -1.05 -4.74
CA THR A 68 8.67 -0.64 -5.88
C THR A 68 9.55 -0.22 -7.06
N PHE A 69 10.68 0.46 -6.82
CA PHE A 69 11.66 0.78 -7.85
C PHE A 69 12.12 -0.49 -8.59
N PHE A 70 12.51 -1.54 -7.84
CA PHE A 70 12.93 -2.79 -8.47
C PHE A 70 11.81 -3.45 -9.29
N VAL A 71 10.57 -3.40 -8.81
CA VAL A 71 9.42 -3.93 -9.55
C VAL A 71 9.23 -3.16 -10.87
N PHE A 72 9.27 -1.82 -10.82
CA PHE A 72 9.14 -0.99 -12.02
C PHE A 72 10.30 -1.16 -12.99
N GLU A 73 11.53 -1.35 -12.50
CA GLU A 73 12.70 -1.61 -13.35
C GLU A 73 12.60 -2.97 -14.08
N VAL A 74 12.09 -4.01 -13.40
CA VAL A 74 11.79 -5.30 -14.04
C VAL A 74 10.68 -5.15 -15.08
N LEU A 75 9.60 -4.45 -14.75
CA LEU A 75 8.50 -4.19 -15.69
C LEU A 75 8.98 -3.38 -16.90
N ASN A 76 9.83 -2.37 -16.70
CA ASN A 76 10.38 -1.55 -17.77
C ASN A 76 11.28 -2.37 -18.71
N ARG A 77 12.03 -3.31 -18.14
CA ARG A 77 12.86 -4.25 -18.94
C ARG A 77 12.01 -5.16 -19.79
N GLU A 78 10.93 -5.72 -19.23
CA GLU A 78 10.01 -6.60 -19.99
C GLU A 78 9.17 -5.78 -21.00
N ALA A 79 8.75 -4.58 -20.64
CA ALA A 79 7.99 -3.69 -21.52
C ALA A 79 8.79 -3.26 -22.76
N GLY A 80 10.10 -3.04 -22.63
CA GLY A 80 10.98 -2.72 -23.76
C GLY A 80 11.03 -3.80 -24.84
N ASN A 81 10.56 -5.00 -24.56
CA ASN A 81 10.46 -6.10 -25.52
C ASN A 81 9.11 -6.13 -26.27
N GLN A 82 8.14 -5.27 -25.90
CA GLN A 82 6.79 -5.28 -26.48
C GLN A 82 6.44 -3.91 -27.07
N VAL A 83 6.18 -3.88 -28.36
CA VAL A 83 5.85 -2.68 -29.14
C VAL A 83 4.67 -1.86 -28.54
N GLN A 84 3.74 -2.52 -27.85
CA GLN A 84 2.58 -1.88 -27.25
C GLN A 84 2.92 -0.95 -26.07
N PHE A 85 4.04 -1.21 -25.38
CA PHE A 85 4.48 -0.45 -24.20
C PHE A 85 5.63 0.52 -24.51
N GLU A 86 6.15 0.55 -25.72
CA GLU A 86 7.26 1.42 -26.12
C GLU A 86 6.92 2.92 -25.97
N MET A 87 5.62 3.27 -26.02
CA MET A 87 5.15 4.64 -25.85
C MET A 87 4.98 5.09 -24.39
N ILE A 88 5.01 4.15 -23.44
CA ILE A 88 4.75 4.46 -22.02
C ILE A 88 6.05 4.40 -21.26
N ASP A 89 6.53 5.57 -20.81
CA ASP A 89 7.67 5.62 -19.90
C ASP A 89 7.22 5.21 -18.47
N LEU A 90 7.43 3.93 -18.14
CA LEU A 90 7.09 3.35 -16.83
C LEU A 90 7.85 4.04 -15.69
N ARG A 91 9.00 4.65 -15.96
CA ARG A 91 9.76 5.43 -14.98
C ARG A 91 8.99 6.66 -14.54
N LEU A 92 8.35 7.35 -15.49
CA LEU A 92 7.47 8.48 -15.16
C LEU A 92 6.30 8.06 -14.29
N VAL A 93 5.67 6.92 -14.57
CA VAL A 93 4.56 6.40 -13.77
C VAL A 93 5.00 6.18 -12.32
N TYR A 94 6.17 5.59 -12.11
CA TYR A 94 6.75 5.40 -10.78
C TYR A 94 6.96 6.74 -10.05
N ILE A 95 7.57 7.74 -10.71
CA ILE A 95 7.82 9.06 -10.16
C ILE A 95 6.51 9.76 -9.76
N VAL A 96 5.51 9.76 -10.65
CA VAL A 96 4.18 10.35 -10.40
C VAL A 96 3.51 9.69 -9.21
N LEU A 97 3.58 8.37 -9.11
CA LEU A 97 2.99 7.59 -8.02
C LEU A 97 3.60 8.00 -6.67
N PHE A 98 4.93 7.99 -6.55
CA PHE A 98 5.60 8.35 -5.29
C PHE A 98 5.46 9.83 -4.93
N SER A 99 5.53 10.73 -5.90
CA SER A 99 5.28 12.16 -5.67
C SER A 99 3.86 12.44 -5.18
N SER A 100 2.87 11.75 -5.75
CA SER A 100 1.47 11.90 -5.40
C SER A 100 1.13 11.25 -4.06
N LEU A 101 1.73 10.13 -3.70
CA LEU A 101 1.46 9.41 -2.45
C LEU A 101 2.23 9.99 -1.25
N TYR A 102 3.50 10.31 -1.40
CA TYR A 102 4.39 10.66 -0.29
C TYR A 102 4.87 12.11 -0.31
N GLY A 103 4.63 12.85 -1.40
CA GLY A 103 4.95 14.26 -1.54
C GLY A 103 6.33 14.49 -2.15
N ILE A 104 6.75 15.77 -2.16
CA ILE A 104 7.88 16.26 -2.94
C ILE A 104 9.22 15.58 -2.60
N ASN A 105 9.48 15.31 -1.32
CA ASN A 105 10.77 14.73 -0.91
C ASN A 105 10.96 13.31 -1.45
N TYR A 106 9.94 12.48 -1.36
CA TYR A 106 9.97 11.12 -1.90
C TYR A 106 9.86 11.10 -3.43
N GLY A 107 9.14 12.06 -4.00
CA GLY A 107 9.09 12.26 -5.43
C GLY A 107 10.47 12.61 -6.01
N LEU A 108 11.20 13.54 -5.41
CA LEU A 108 12.57 13.88 -5.83
C LEU A 108 13.53 12.70 -5.65
N ALA A 109 13.37 11.92 -4.58
CA ALA A 109 14.16 10.71 -4.37
C ALA A 109 13.88 9.66 -5.46
N SER A 110 12.61 9.46 -5.83
CA SER A 110 12.23 8.54 -6.92
C SER A 110 12.75 9.02 -8.29
N ALA A 111 12.67 10.33 -8.57
CA ALA A 111 13.24 10.91 -9.79
C ALA A 111 14.77 10.73 -9.85
N GLY A 112 15.45 10.85 -8.71
CA GLY A 112 16.89 10.60 -8.60
C GLY A 112 17.25 9.14 -8.90
N LEU A 113 16.51 8.17 -8.35
CA LEU A 113 16.72 6.75 -8.60
C LEU A 113 16.51 6.39 -10.07
N GLU A 114 15.42 6.88 -10.68
CA GLU A 114 15.15 6.63 -12.10
C GLU A 114 16.17 7.32 -13.03
N SER A 115 16.63 8.50 -12.64
CA SER A 115 17.73 9.19 -13.36
C SER A 115 19.01 8.35 -13.33
N LEU A 116 19.36 7.75 -12.19
CA LEU A 116 20.51 6.85 -12.07
C LEU A 116 20.32 5.57 -12.91
N SER A 117 19.14 4.97 -12.91
CA SER A 117 18.81 3.82 -13.75
C SER A 117 18.97 4.17 -15.24
N LEU A 118 18.50 5.33 -15.68
CA LEU A 118 18.62 5.80 -17.06
C LEU A 118 20.10 6.03 -17.42
N LEU A 119 20.90 6.61 -16.54
CA LEU A 119 22.35 6.76 -16.74
C LEU A 119 23.06 5.41 -16.92
N VAL A 120 22.71 4.42 -16.10
CA VAL A 120 23.25 3.07 -16.23
C VAL A 120 22.82 2.44 -17.56
N ALA A 121 21.59 2.68 -18.02
CA ALA A 121 21.13 2.21 -19.32
C ALA A 121 21.93 2.83 -20.46
N TYR A 122 22.18 4.13 -20.43
CA TYR A 122 23.02 4.81 -21.44
C TYR A 122 24.47 4.31 -21.42
N ALA A 123 25.05 4.09 -20.25
CA ALA A 123 26.40 3.53 -20.13
C ALA A 123 26.50 2.14 -20.75
N LYS A 124 25.46 1.30 -20.65
CA LYS A 124 25.41 -0.04 -21.25
C LYS A 124 25.27 0.01 -22.78
N THR A 125 24.60 1.01 -23.33
CA THR A 125 24.46 1.20 -24.78
C THR A 125 25.71 1.80 -25.44
N GLY A 126 26.74 2.13 -24.65
CA GLY A 126 27.99 2.68 -25.15
C GLY A 126 27.93 4.17 -25.49
N ILE A 127 26.87 4.87 -25.07
CA ILE A 127 26.77 6.32 -25.22
C ILE A 127 27.85 6.97 -24.34
N GLY A 128 28.81 7.63 -24.96
CA GLY A 128 29.85 8.35 -24.24
C GLY A 128 29.31 9.57 -23.49
N TRP A 129 29.96 9.97 -22.40
CA TRP A 129 29.59 11.12 -21.59
C TRP A 129 29.47 12.41 -22.43
N THR A 130 30.32 12.57 -23.43
CA THR A 130 30.29 13.71 -24.36
C THR A 130 28.98 13.73 -25.15
N THR A 131 28.58 12.61 -25.73
CA THR A 131 27.32 12.48 -26.51
C THR A 131 26.10 12.70 -25.64
N LEU A 132 26.14 12.24 -24.37
CA LEU A 132 25.06 12.45 -23.40
C LEU A 132 24.76 13.95 -23.21
N PHE A 133 25.80 14.79 -23.08
CA PHE A 133 25.63 16.22 -22.80
C PHE A 133 25.41 17.06 -24.06
N TYR A 134 25.95 16.66 -25.20
CA TYR A 134 25.82 17.41 -26.45
C TYR A 134 24.46 17.23 -27.15
N GLU A 135 23.82 16.07 -26.95
CA GLU A 135 22.50 15.83 -27.54
C GLU A 135 21.37 16.10 -26.54
N PRO A 136 20.51 17.12 -26.77
CA PRO A 136 19.41 17.45 -25.88
C PRO A 136 18.43 16.30 -25.63
N SER A 137 18.22 15.44 -26.63
CA SER A 137 17.34 14.25 -26.52
C SER A 137 17.75 13.30 -25.38
N ASN A 138 19.03 13.28 -25.03
CA ASN A 138 19.56 12.37 -24.01
C ASN A 138 19.37 12.90 -22.58
N TRP A 139 19.41 14.20 -22.35
CA TRP A 139 19.30 14.78 -21.00
C TRP A 139 17.93 15.41 -20.68
N ILE A 140 17.10 15.70 -21.68
CA ILE A 140 15.71 16.17 -21.49
C ILE A 140 14.92 15.26 -20.54
N PRO A 141 14.97 13.90 -20.62
CA PRO A 141 14.25 13.04 -19.72
C PRO A 141 14.60 13.28 -18.24
N PHE A 142 15.86 13.58 -17.92
CA PHE A 142 16.27 13.88 -16.54
C PHE A 142 15.56 15.12 -15.99
N ILE A 143 15.57 16.22 -16.75
CA ILE A 143 14.86 17.43 -16.35
C ILE A 143 13.38 17.15 -16.19
N PHE A 144 12.80 16.38 -17.13
CA PHE A 144 11.39 16.07 -17.11
C PHE A 144 10.99 15.24 -15.87
N TYR A 145 11.80 14.28 -15.45
CA TYR A 145 11.59 13.50 -14.23
C TYR A 145 11.54 14.39 -12.99
N PHE A 146 12.48 15.30 -12.82
CA PHE A 146 12.49 16.23 -11.69
C PHE A 146 11.34 17.24 -11.76
N ALA A 147 11.01 17.77 -12.94
CA ALA A 147 9.91 18.71 -13.12
C ALA A 147 8.55 18.06 -12.77
N VAL A 148 8.28 16.85 -13.29
CA VAL A 148 7.06 16.11 -13.00
C VAL A 148 6.97 15.78 -11.52
N SER A 149 8.06 15.34 -10.92
CA SER A 149 8.13 15.06 -9.47
C SER A 149 7.78 16.30 -8.64
N ALA A 150 8.36 17.45 -8.97
CA ALA A 150 8.11 18.70 -8.26
C ALA A 150 6.63 19.14 -8.39
N ILE A 151 6.07 19.07 -9.59
CA ILE A 151 4.68 19.45 -9.84
C ILE A 151 3.72 18.54 -9.08
N CYS A 152 3.86 17.22 -9.19
CA CYS A 152 3.00 16.27 -8.51
C CYS A 152 3.13 16.38 -6.97
N GLY A 153 4.35 16.54 -6.47
CA GLY A 153 4.61 16.74 -5.06
C GLY A 153 4.01 18.04 -4.52
N TYR A 154 4.07 19.14 -5.29
CA TYR A 154 3.45 20.41 -4.94
C TYR A 154 1.92 20.32 -4.91
N VAL A 155 1.31 19.69 -5.92
CA VAL A 155 -0.15 19.48 -5.95
C VAL A 155 -0.61 18.71 -4.71
N ARG A 156 0.12 17.68 -4.30
CA ARG A 156 -0.17 16.94 -3.08
C ARG A 156 -0.08 17.83 -1.84
N LEU A 157 0.98 18.65 -1.71
CA LEU A 157 1.16 19.56 -0.58
C LEU A 157 -0.06 20.47 -0.45
N LYS A 158 -0.43 21.12 -1.54
CA LYS A 158 -1.59 22.01 -1.61
C LYS A 158 -2.90 21.31 -1.25
N ASN A 159 -3.12 20.11 -1.77
CA ASN A 159 -4.31 19.32 -1.43
C ASN A 159 -4.36 18.95 0.07
N THR A 160 -3.22 18.61 0.66
CA THR A 160 -3.14 18.28 2.09
C THR A 160 -3.44 19.51 2.95
N GLU A 161 -2.94 20.68 2.58
CA GLU A 161 -3.23 21.95 3.24
C GLU A 161 -4.72 22.31 3.16
N ASN A 162 -5.33 22.17 1.98
CA ASN A 162 -6.76 22.41 1.78
C ASN A 162 -7.62 21.51 2.68
N VAL A 163 -7.29 20.21 2.74
CA VAL A 163 -8.00 19.25 3.61
C VAL A 163 -7.85 19.61 5.09
N ARG A 164 -6.66 20.05 5.51
CA ARG A 164 -6.43 20.50 6.90
C ARG A 164 -7.25 21.75 7.22
N PHE A 165 -7.30 22.70 6.31
CA PHE A 165 -8.09 23.92 6.45
C PHE A 165 -9.57 23.60 6.59
N MET A 166 -10.14 22.81 5.70
CA MET A 166 -11.54 22.37 5.76
C MET A 166 -11.88 21.62 7.07
N LYS A 167 -10.96 20.78 7.57
CA LYS A 167 -11.14 20.09 8.86
C LYS A 167 -11.12 21.05 10.05
N ALA A 168 -10.29 22.09 10.01
CA ALA A 168 -10.25 23.11 11.05
C ALA A 168 -11.54 23.93 11.06
N GLU A 169 -12.05 24.31 9.91
CA GLU A 169 -13.29 25.08 9.75
C GLU A 169 -14.52 24.28 10.24
N ASN A 170 -14.62 22.99 9.88
CA ASN A 170 -15.69 22.12 10.37
C ASN A 170 -15.66 21.90 11.90
N LYS A 171 -14.50 22.02 12.55
CA LYS A 171 -14.39 21.95 14.01
C LYS A 171 -14.88 23.21 14.72
N LEU A 172 -14.95 24.35 14.04
CA LEU A 172 -15.43 25.61 14.59
C LEU A 172 -16.96 25.74 14.50
N ILE A 173 -17.59 24.91 13.66
CA ILE A 173 -19.04 24.95 13.41
C ILE A 173 -19.80 23.94 14.29
N LEU A 174 -19.11 22.98 14.91
CA LEU A 174 -19.63 21.98 15.85
C LEU A 174 -19.34 22.39 17.31
#